data_d78520ce103e531b2f0a0292841ff2d1
#
_entry.id   d78520ce103e531b2f0a0292841ff2d1
#
_cell.length_a   1.000
_cell.length_b   1.000
_cell.length_c   1.000
_cell.angle_alpha   90.00
_cell.angle_beta   90.00
_cell.angle_gamma   90.00
#
_symmetry.space_group_name_H-M   'P 1'
#
loop_
_entity.id
_entity.type
_entity.pdbx_description
1 polymer ?
#
loop_
_entity_poly.entity_id
_entity_poly.type
_entity_poly.pdbx_seq_one_letter_code
_entity_poly.pdbx_strand_id
1 'polypeptide(L)'
;VKKKFITYSCETDIQHKYVIGDETKVREIFINIIGNSVKYTPEGGKISVSVKEEPFEKENYIAYRIIVEDNGIGMSKEYLPHIFEEFSREHTSTESKVTGTGLGLPIVKSLIDMMGGTIEVESQPGCGTKMNVVLPFELASEKQILEEKQKEKEKISDSILGKRVLLAEDNELNAEIAMTVLKENGLKAERAANGKQCMEMLKKMPEDYYDMILMDIQMPEMDGYEATKRIRNLDDARADIPIVAMTANAFEEDRQKALESGMNAHVSKPVDMNMLFKVMAQILKK
;
A
#
# COMPACT_ATOMS: atom_id res chain seq x y z
N VAL A 1 14.02 1.66 -15.79
CA VAL A 1 12.86 0.77 -16.10
C VAL A 1 11.74 1.65 -16.61
N LYS A 2 11.29 1.48 -17.89
CA LYS A 2 10.12 2.21 -18.43
C LYS A 2 8.90 1.80 -17.59
N LYS A 3 8.19 2.77 -17.01
CA LYS A 3 6.89 2.54 -16.35
C LYS A 3 5.92 2.03 -17.42
N LYS A 4 5.37 0.81 -17.22
CA LYS A 4 4.27 0.28 -18.04
C LYS A 4 2.98 0.91 -17.53
N PHE A 5 2.18 1.50 -18.40
CA PHE A 5 0.82 1.93 -18.06
C PHE A 5 -0.12 0.71 -18.18
N ILE A 6 -0.48 0.10 -17.06
CA ILE A 6 -1.40 -1.03 -16.96
C ILE A 6 -2.61 -0.57 -16.15
N THR A 7 -3.83 -0.84 -16.66
CA THR A 7 -5.06 -0.58 -15.91
C THR A 7 -5.26 -1.69 -14.89
N TYR A 8 -5.49 -1.32 -13.63
CA TYR A 8 -5.72 -2.25 -12.53
C TYR A 8 -7.11 -2.06 -11.94
N SER A 9 -7.81 -3.16 -11.66
CA SER A 9 -9.06 -3.17 -10.92
C SER A 9 -9.02 -4.22 -9.80
N CYS A 10 -9.66 -3.90 -8.67
CA CYS A 10 -9.79 -4.81 -7.54
C CYS A 10 -11.21 -4.78 -7.00
N GLU A 11 -11.83 -5.95 -6.88
CA GLU A 11 -13.16 -6.13 -6.32
C GLU A 11 -13.11 -7.10 -5.15
N THR A 12 -13.83 -6.78 -4.07
CA THR A 12 -13.88 -7.62 -2.88
C THR A 12 -15.31 -7.84 -2.42
N ASP A 13 -15.67 -9.11 -2.20
CA ASP A 13 -16.96 -9.53 -1.68
C ASP A 13 -16.70 -10.51 -0.52
N ILE A 14 -16.42 -9.94 0.67
CA ILE A 14 -16.04 -10.65 1.89
C ILE A 14 -16.87 -10.16 3.07
N GLN A 15 -17.37 -11.09 3.89
CA GLN A 15 -18.10 -10.79 5.12
C GLN A 15 -17.16 -10.79 6.34
N HIS A 16 -16.28 -11.77 6.44
CA HIS A 16 -15.34 -11.92 7.54
C HIS A 16 -13.98 -11.30 7.16
N LYS A 17 -13.67 -10.15 7.77
CA LYS A 17 -12.43 -9.39 7.49
C LYS A 17 -11.21 -9.87 8.28
N TYR A 18 -11.44 -10.67 9.33
CA TYR A 18 -10.39 -11.10 10.25
C TYR A 18 -10.31 -12.62 10.27
N VAL A 19 -9.19 -13.13 9.83
CA VAL A 19 -8.87 -14.55 9.77
C VAL A 19 -7.48 -14.81 10.34
N ILE A 20 -7.24 -16.05 10.76
CA ILE A 20 -5.93 -16.49 11.22
C ILE A 20 -5.19 -17.10 10.04
N GLY A 21 -3.99 -16.60 9.75
CA GLY A 21 -3.17 -17.11 8.65
C GLY A 21 -1.73 -16.61 8.73
N ASP A 22 -0.88 -17.17 7.89
CA ASP A 22 0.50 -16.75 7.73
C ASP A 22 0.57 -15.63 6.68
N GLU A 23 0.66 -14.38 7.16
CA GLU A 23 0.73 -13.19 6.29
C GLU A 23 1.89 -13.27 5.30
N THR A 24 3.03 -13.82 5.72
CA THR A 24 4.23 -13.89 4.87
C THR A 24 3.99 -14.82 3.69
N LYS A 25 3.40 -15.99 3.93
CA LYS A 25 3.07 -16.95 2.87
C LYS A 25 2.03 -16.38 1.90
N VAL A 26 0.95 -15.78 2.43
CA VAL A 26 -0.09 -15.15 1.60
C VAL A 26 0.52 -14.05 0.75
N ARG A 27 1.33 -13.18 1.33
CA ARG A 27 2.03 -12.10 0.63
C ARG A 27 2.94 -12.64 -0.49
N GLU A 28 3.71 -13.69 -0.21
CA GLU A 28 4.62 -14.29 -1.19
C GLU A 28 3.85 -14.91 -2.38
N ILE A 29 2.73 -15.60 -2.12
CA ILE A 29 1.85 -16.13 -3.16
C ILE A 29 1.43 -15.00 -4.12
N PHE A 30 0.86 -13.90 -3.57
CA PHE A 30 0.31 -12.85 -4.42
C PHE A 30 1.35 -11.94 -5.05
N ILE A 31 2.50 -11.71 -4.44
CA ILE A 31 3.63 -11.02 -5.07
C ILE A 31 4.09 -11.79 -6.32
N ASN A 32 4.20 -13.11 -6.25
CA ASN A 32 4.58 -13.93 -7.40
C ASN A 32 3.51 -13.95 -8.50
N ILE A 33 2.23 -14.12 -8.15
CA ILE A 33 1.12 -14.17 -9.12
C ILE A 33 0.96 -12.80 -9.80
N ILE A 34 0.77 -11.72 -9.04
CA ILE A 34 0.57 -10.37 -9.57
C ILE A 34 1.83 -9.89 -10.29
N GLY A 35 3.01 -10.21 -9.75
CA GLY A 35 4.29 -9.91 -10.40
C GLY A 35 4.40 -10.54 -11.79
N ASN A 36 3.92 -11.78 -11.97
CA ASN A 36 3.85 -12.41 -13.28
C ASN A 36 2.85 -11.70 -14.20
N SER A 37 1.65 -11.38 -13.71
CA SER A 37 0.66 -10.64 -14.51
C SER A 37 1.22 -9.28 -14.98
N VAL A 38 1.86 -8.50 -14.11
CA VAL A 38 2.51 -7.23 -14.49
C VAL A 38 3.64 -7.43 -15.49
N LYS A 39 4.41 -8.50 -15.32
CA LYS A 39 5.56 -8.83 -16.17
C LYS A 39 5.14 -9.17 -17.58
N TYR A 40 4.10 -9.98 -17.74
CA TYR A 40 3.68 -10.55 -19.03
C TYR A 40 2.52 -9.78 -19.69
N THR A 41 1.92 -8.81 -19.04
CA THR A 41 0.95 -7.90 -19.63
C THR A 41 1.67 -6.78 -20.41
N PRO A 42 1.31 -6.50 -21.67
CA PRO A 42 1.90 -5.40 -22.45
C PRO A 42 1.48 -4.03 -21.91
N GLU A 43 2.13 -2.97 -22.39
CA GLU A 43 1.74 -1.59 -22.13
C GLU A 43 0.30 -1.34 -22.62
N GLY A 44 -0.51 -0.66 -21.81
CA GLY A 44 -1.93 -0.44 -22.07
C GLY A 44 -2.83 -1.64 -21.73
N GLY A 45 -2.28 -2.75 -21.21
CA GLY A 45 -3.03 -3.92 -20.82
C GLY A 45 -3.82 -3.73 -19.51
N LYS A 46 -4.52 -4.80 -19.09
CA LYS A 46 -5.39 -4.80 -17.92
C LYS A 46 -5.07 -5.97 -17.02
N ILE A 47 -5.15 -5.72 -15.70
CA ILE A 47 -5.08 -6.74 -14.65
C ILE A 47 -6.26 -6.53 -13.72
N SER A 48 -7.04 -7.57 -13.46
CA SER A 48 -8.11 -7.57 -12.47
C SER A 48 -7.83 -8.55 -11.34
N VAL A 49 -8.20 -8.16 -10.13
CA VAL A 49 -8.17 -9.02 -8.95
C VAL A 49 -9.56 -9.03 -8.35
N SER A 50 -10.12 -10.21 -8.12
CA SER A 50 -11.36 -10.36 -7.37
C SER A 50 -11.15 -11.30 -6.19
N VAL A 51 -11.72 -10.93 -5.03
CA VAL A 51 -11.68 -11.74 -3.81
C VAL A 51 -13.10 -12.00 -3.36
N LYS A 52 -13.48 -13.27 -3.25
CA LYS A 52 -14.79 -13.69 -2.76
C LYS A 52 -14.64 -14.65 -1.60
N GLU A 53 -15.52 -14.49 -0.62
CA GLU A 53 -15.65 -15.43 0.47
C GLU A 53 -16.55 -16.61 0.06
N GLU A 54 -16.14 -17.81 0.42
CA GLU A 54 -16.89 -19.05 0.17
C GLU A 54 -16.97 -19.89 1.45
N PRO A 55 -18.07 -20.64 1.65
CA PRO A 55 -18.14 -21.62 2.72
C PRO A 55 -17.00 -22.65 2.60
N PHE A 56 -16.54 -23.15 3.75
CA PHE A 56 -15.56 -24.23 3.80
C PHE A 56 -16.08 -25.38 4.67
N GLU A 57 -15.74 -26.63 4.35
CA GLU A 57 -16.32 -27.80 5.03
C GLU A 57 -15.92 -27.93 6.49
N LYS A 58 -14.81 -27.31 6.90
CA LYS A 58 -14.32 -27.37 8.28
C LYS A 58 -15.00 -26.31 9.14
N GLU A 59 -15.49 -26.71 10.31
CA GLU A 59 -16.08 -25.82 11.30
C GLU A 59 -15.12 -24.68 11.68
N ASN A 60 -15.62 -23.46 11.80
CA ASN A 60 -14.86 -22.26 12.10
C ASN A 60 -13.87 -21.84 11.01
N TYR A 61 -14.02 -22.37 9.79
CA TYR A 61 -13.22 -22.00 8.63
C TYR A 61 -14.07 -21.41 7.53
N ILE A 62 -13.45 -20.52 6.77
CA ILE A 62 -13.95 -20.01 5.49
C ILE A 62 -12.87 -20.18 4.44
N ALA A 63 -13.24 -20.11 3.18
CA ALA A 63 -12.28 -20.01 2.09
C ALA A 63 -12.38 -18.65 1.41
N TYR A 64 -11.23 -18.10 1.03
CA TYR A 64 -11.21 -17.00 0.07
C TYR A 64 -10.82 -17.52 -1.29
N ARG A 65 -11.71 -17.28 -2.25
CA ARG A 65 -11.44 -17.47 -3.69
C ARG A 65 -10.87 -16.17 -4.23
N ILE A 66 -9.63 -16.20 -4.68
CA ILE A 66 -8.94 -15.07 -5.27
C ILE A 66 -8.67 -15.36 -6.74
N ILE A 67 -9.19 -14.51 -7.61
CA ILE A 67 -8.98 -14.62 -9.05
C ILE A 67 -8.11 -13.44 -9.48
N VAL A 68 -6.98 -13.75 -10.10
CA VAL A 68 -6.10 -12.77 -10.76
C VAL A 68 -6.16 -13.05 -12.26
N GLU A 69 -6.61 -12.07 -13.02
CA GLU A 69 -6.79 -12.20 -14.47
C GLU A 69 -6.08 -11.05 -15.18
N ASP A 70 -5.33 -11.37 -16.21
CA ASP A 70 -4.65 -10.41 -17.07
C ASP A 70 -4.95 -10.68 -18.56
N ASN A 71 -4.82 -9.67 -19.39
CA ASN A 71 -4.90 -9.77 -20.84
C ASN A 71 -3.51 -9.78 -21.50
N GLY A 72 -2.56 -10.43 -20.87
CA GLY A 72 -1.19 -10.56 -21.33
C GLY A 72 -0.99 -11.51 -22.51
N ILE A 73 0.27 -11.92 -22.70
CA ILE A 73 0.62 -12.80 -23.83
C ILE A 73 0.03 -14.20 -23.74
N GLY A 74 -0.42 -14.61 -22.54
CA GLY A 74 -0.92 -15.97 -22.30
C GLY A 74 0.15 -17.04 -22.40
N MET A 75 -0.30 -18.31 -22.34
CA MET A 75 0.54 -19.51 -22.38
C MET A 75 -0.09 -20.56 -23.31
N SER A 76 0.73 -21.38 -23.94
CA SER A 76 0.29 -22.48 -24.79
C SER A 76 -0.29 -23.65 -23.98
N LYS A 77 -1.16 -24.45 -24.61
CA LYS A 77 -1.74 -25.65 -23.99
C LYS A 77 -0.66 -26.69 -23.63
N GLU A 78 0.39 -26.74 -24.40
CA GLU A 78 1.52 -27.65 -24.20
C GLU A 78 2.34 -27.26 -22.97
N TYR A 79 2.44 -25.96 -22.66
CA TYR A 79 3.21 -25.47 -21.52
C TYR A 79 2.40 -25.49 -20.20
N LEU A 80 1.10 -25.31 -20.23
CA LEU A 80 0.24 -25.26 -19.03
C LEU A 80 0.47 -26.39 -18.02
N PRO A 81 0.66 -27.68 -18.40
CA PRO A 81 0.93 -28.74 -17.44
C PRO A 81 2.26 -28.58 -16.68
N HIS A 82 3.20 -27.80 -17.23
CA HIS A 82 4.56 -27.65 -16.74
C HIS A 82 4.81 -26.35 -15.95
N ILE A 83 3.79 -25.49 -15.79
CA ILE A 83 3.97 -24.16 -15.19
C ILE A 83 4.40 -24.18 -13.72
N PHE A 84 4.14 -25.29 -13.02
CA PHE A 84 4.51 -25.49 -11.62
C PHE A 84 5.80 -26.33 -11.47
N GLU A 85 6.45 -26.71 -12.55
CA GLU A 85 7.75 -27.39 -12.51
C GLU A 85 8.87 -26.38 -12.29
N GLU A 86 9.87 -26.77 -11.47
CA GLU A 86 11.02 -25.91 -11.18
C GLU A 86 11.82 -25.60 -12.45
N PHE A 87 12.23 -24.33 -12.57
CA PHE A 87 13.00 -23.80 -13.69
C PHE A 87 12.27 -23.87 -15.05
N SER A 88 10.98 -24.24 -15.07
CA SER A 88 10.17 -24.29 -16.28
C SER A 88 9.89 -22.90 -16.84
N ARG A 89 10.02 -22.73 -18.16
CA ARG A 89 9.76 -21.47 -18.88
C ARG A 89 9.35 -21.80 -20.32
N GLU A 90 8.27 -21.20 -20.79
CA GLU A 90 7.79 -21.38 -22.16
C GLU A 90 8.72 -20.73 -23.20
N HIS A 91 9.30 -19.56 -22.85
CA HIS A 91 10.23 -18.85 -23.73
C HIS A 91 11.57 -18.62 -23.03
N THR A 92 12.67 -18.80 -23.75
CA THR A 92 14.00 -18.48 -23.25
C THR A 92 14.15 -16.95 -23.10
N SER A 93 15.07 -16.52 -22.21
CA SER A 93 15.37 -15.10 -22.00
C SER A 93 15.82 -14.36 -23.27
N THR A 94 16.31 -15.09 -24.25
CA THR A 94 16.75 -14.59 -25.55
C THR A 94 15.58 -14.24 -26.47
N GLU A 95 14.46 -14.95 -26.36
CA GLU A 95 13.27 -14.75 -27.20
C GLU A 95 12.32 -13.70 -26.63
N SER A 96 12.13 -13.66 -25.30
CA SER A 96 11.10 -12.82 -24.68
C SER A 96 11.59 -11.51 -24.09
N LYS A 97 12.92 -11.26 -23.98
CA LYS A 97 13.53 -10.14 -23.23
C LYS A 97 13.04 -10.02 -21.76
N VAL A 98 12.38 -11.04 -21.25
CA VAL A 98 11.76 -11.06 -19.93
C VAL A 98 12.58 -11.96 -19.01
N THR A 99 13.28 -11.37 -18.05
CA THR A 99 14.11 -12.09 -17.07
C THR A 99 13.26 -12.76 -15.98
N GLY A 100 13.61 -13.99 -15.58
CA GLY A 100 12.97 -14.71 -14.48
C GLY A 100 13.68 -16.03 -14.21
N THR A 101 13.59 -16.52 -12.99
CA THR A 101 14.26 -17.77 -12.54
C THR A 101 13.48 -19.04 -12.86
N GLY A 102 12.17 -18.94 -13.14
CA GLY A 102 11.28 -20.10 -13.27
C GLY A 102 10.91 -20.76 -11.92
N LEU A 103 11.15 -20.08 -10.80
CA LEU A 103 10.87 -20.60 -9.45
C LEU A 103 9.59 -20.03 -8.82
N GLY A 104 9.03 -18.93 -9.35
CA GLY A 104 7.92 -18.24 -8.72
C GLY A 104 6.65 -19.09 -8.61
N LEU A 105 6.18 -19.71 -9.68
CA LEU A 105 4.96 -20.54 -9.67
C LEU A 105 5.13 -21.88 -8.92
N PRO A 106 6.24 -22.61 -9.00
CA PRO A 106 6.52 -23.74 -8.10
C PRO A 106 6.41 -23.37 -6.60
N ILE A 107 6.99 -22.24 -6.20
CA ILE A 107 6.89 -21.73 -4.82
C ILE A 107 5.42 -21.43 -4.47
N VAL A 108 4.69 -20.75 -5.35
CA VAL A 108 3.24 -20.47 -5.16
C VAL A 108 2.47 -21.76 -4.92
N LYS A 109 2.66 -22.78 -5.76
CA LYS A 109 1.99 -24.08 -5.62
C LYS A 109 2.30 -24.74 -4.28
N SER A 110 3.59 -24.79 -3.90
CA SER A 110 4.02 -25.37 -2.63
C SER A 110 3.41 -24.63 -1.42
N LEU A 111 3.38 -23.30 -1.43
CA LEU A 111 2.79 -22.49 -0.37
C LEU A 111 1.28 -22.71 -0.24
N ILE A 112 0.57 -22.75 -1.38
CA ILE A 112 -0.88 -23.01 -1.42
C ILE A 112 -1.18 -24.41 -0.87
N ASP A 113 -0.42 -25.43 -1.29
CA ASP A 113 -0.59 -26.80 -0.81
C ASP A 113 -0.33 -26.90 0.72
N MET A 114 0.71 -26.24 1.23
CA MET A 114 0.98 -26.17 2.68
C MET A 114 -0.15 -25.48 3.46
N MET A 115 -0.87 -24.55 2.83
CA MET A 115 -2.02 -23.89 3.45
C MET A 115 -3.34 -24.65 3.25
N GLY A 116 -3.31 -25.84 2.59
CA GLY A 116 -4.50 -26.64 2.34
C GLY A 116 -5.43 -26.04 1.28
N GLY A 117 -4.90 -25.15 0.43
CA GLY A 117 -5.62 -24.50 -0.64
C GLY A 117 -5.48 -25.19 -1.99
N THR A 118 -6.05 -24.57 -3.02
CA THR A 118 -5.96 -25.02 -4.41
C THR A 118 -5.62 -23.86 -5.34
N ILE A 119 -4.98 -24.17 -6.46
CA ILE A 119 -4.74 -23.23 -7.55
C ILE A 119 -5.08 -23.90 -8.90
N GLU A 120 -5.81 -23.17 -9.72
CA GLU A 120 -6.16 -23.53 -11.10
C GLU A 120 -5.72 -22.40 -12.02
N VAL A 121 -5.30 -22.76 -13.24
CA VAL A 121 -4.81 -21.79 -14.23
C VAL A 121 -5.47 -22.03 -15.57
N GLU A 122 -6.06 -20.97 -16.12
CA GLU A 122 -6.61 -20.93 -17.47
C GLU A 122 -5.80 -19.91 -18.27
N SER A 123 -5.28 -20.31 -19.43
CA SER A 123 -4.52 -19.41 -20.30
C SER A 123 -4.59 -19.83 -21.76
N GLN A 124 -4.50 -18.87 -22.67
CA GLN A 124 -4.38 -19.09 -24.11
C GLN A 124 -3.44 -18.04 -24.69
N PRO A 125 -2.61 -18.39 -25.70
CA PRO A 125 -1.76 -17.43 -26.38
C PRO A 125 -2.53 -16.21 -26.90
N GLY A 126 -2.09 -15.02 -26.54
CA GLY A 126 -2.70 -13.76 -26.93
C GLY A 126 -4.01 -13.37 -26.20
N CYS A 127 -4.51 -14.23 -25.29
CA CYS A 127 -5.74 -13.97 -24.54
C CYS A 127 -5.50 -13.65 -23.07
N GLY A 128 -4.26 -13.83 -22.58
CA GLY A 128 -3.88 -13.60 -21.19
C GLY A 128 -3.98 -14.85 -20.31
N THR A 129 -3.93 -14.62 -19.01
CA THR A 129 -3.92 -15.67 -17.99
C THR A 129 -4.91 -15.35 -16.87
N LYS A 130 -5.63 -16.37 -16.40
CA LYS A 130 -6.50 -16.33 -15.24
C LYS A 130 -6.03 -17.38 -14.23
N MET A 131 -5.66 -16.94 -13.05
CA MET A 131 -5.28 -17.78 -11.90
C MET A 131 -6.38 -17.73 -10.86
N ASN A 132 -6.93 -18.88 -10.50
CA ASN A 132 -7.97 -19.07 -9.51
C ASN A 132 -7.36 -19.77 -8.29
N VAL A 133 -7.19 -19.04 -7.20
CA VAL A 133 -6.61 -19.52 -5.93
C VAL A 133 -7.71 -19.61 -4.88
N VAL A 134 -7.81 -20.74 -4.18
CA VAL A 134 -8.70 -20.91 -3.03
C VAL A 134 -7.85 -21.22 -1.81
N LEU A 135 -7.96 -20.38 -0.79
CA LEU A 135 -7.22 -20.54 0.46
C LEU A 135 -8.19 -20.63 1.64
N PRO A 136 -8.15 -21.71 2.43
CA PRO A 136 -8.93 -21.82 3.66
C PRO A 136 -8.24 -21.08 4.80
N PHE A 137 -9.05 -20.41 5.63
CA PHE A 137 -8.61 -19.70 6.82
C PHE A 137 -9.52 -20.00 8.01
N GLU A 138 -8.93 -20.07 9.18
CA GLU A 138 -9.69 -20.09 10.43
C GLU A 138 -10.23 -18.71 10.74
N LEU A 139 -11.48 -18.62 11.17
CA LEU A 139 -12.08 -17.37 11.61
C LEU A 139 -11.45 -16.89 12.91
N ALA A 140 -11.05 -15.65 12.97
CA ALA A 140 -10.54 -15.06 14.19
C ALA A 140 -11.68 -14.82 15.19
N SER A 141 -11.50 -15.24 16.44
CA SER A 141 -12.42 -14.93 17.52
C SER A 141 -12.42 -13.44 17.85
N GLU A 142 -13.51 -12.94 18.43
CA GLU A 142 -13.60 -11.54 18.89
C GLU A 142 -12.44 -11.15 19.80
N LYS A 143 -12.04 -12.06 20.71
CA LYS A 143 -10.91 -11.83 21.61
C LYS A 143 -9.59 -11.63 20.86
N GLN A 144 -9.30 -12.48 19.88
CA GLN A 144 -8.08 -12.36 19.06
C GLN A 144 -8.08 -11.07 18.22
N ILE A 145 -9.25 -10.69 17.68
CA ILE A 145 -9.40 -9.43 16.95
C ILE A 145 -9.11 -8.21 17.84
N LEU A 146 -9.63 -8.23 19.08
CA LEU A 146 -9.39 -7.15 20.03
C LEU A 146 -7.92 -7.08 20.47
N GLU A 147 -7.30 -8.21 20.78
CA GLU A 147 -5.89 -8.30 21.16
C GLU A 147 -4.97 -7.77 20.02
N GLU A 148 -5.25 -8.15 18.77
CA GLU A 148 -4.42 -7.72 17.65
C GLU A 148 -4.60 -6.23 17.35
N LYS A 149 -5.83 -5.71 17.42
CA LYS A 149 -6.10 -4.26 17.32
C LYS A 149 -5.39 -3.47 18.41
N GLN A 150 -5.32 -4.01 19.63
CA GLN A 150 -4.63 -3.37 20.72
C GLN A 150 -3.11 -3.36 20.52
N LYS A 151 -2.51 -4.47 20.10
CA LYS A 151 -1.10 -4.57 19.74
C LYS A 151 -0.73 -3.62 18.59
N GLU A 152 -1.57 -3.54 17.55
CA GLU A 152 -1.37 -2.61 16.44
C GLU A 152 -1.37 -1.16 16.93
N LYS A 153 -2.34 -0.81 17.81
CA LYS A 153 -2.43 0.52 18.41
C LYS A 153 -1.21 0.85 19.28
N GLU A 154 -0.73 -0.09 20.10
CA GLU A 154 0.49 0.07 20.89
C GLU A 154 1.73 0.26 20.02
N LYS A 155 1.92 -0.56 18.99
CA LYS A 155 3.03 -0.41 18.03
C LYS A 155 3.03 0.93 17.30
N ILE A 156 1.84 1.42 16.93
CA ILE A 156 1.68 2.75 16.32
C ILE A 156 2.08 3.82 17.33
N SER A 157 1.53 3.76 18.55
CA SER A 157 1.84 4.70 19.63
C SER A 157 3.33 4.78 19.89
N ASP A 158 4.02 3.65 20.07
CA ASP A 158 5.46 3.59 20.31
C ASP A 158 6.28 4.22 19.17
N SER A 159 5.81 4.05 17.92
CA SER A 159 6.51 4.57 16.73
C SER A 159 6.46 6.09 16.61
N ILE A 160 5.42 6.73 17.15
CA ILE A 160 5.18 8.18 17.05
C ILE A 160 5.47 8.93 18.35
N LEU A 161 5.61 8.22 19.47
CA LEU A 161 5.80 8.82 20.78
C LEU A 161 7.02 9.75 20.81
N GLY A 162 6.81 10.97 21.30
CA GLY A 162 7.86 11.98 21.44
C GLY A 162 8.29 12.65 20.13
N LYS A 163 7.79 12.21 18.99
CA LYS A 163 8.09 12.79 17.68
C LYS A 163 7.60 14.23 17.55
N ARG A 164 8.37 15.07 16.86
CA ARG A 164 8.07 16.49 16.63
C ARG A 164 7.41 16.67 15.27
N VAL A 165 6.22 17.21 15.27
CA VAL A 165 5.38 17.40 14.08
C VAL A 165 5.15 18.89 13.86
N LEU A 166 5.44 19.36 12.65
CA LEU A 166 5.06 20.71 12.21
C LEU A 166 3.74 20.60 11.44
N LEU A 167 2.68 21.17 12.00
CA LEU A 167 1.34 21.19 11.38
C LEU A 167 1.15 22.51 10.63
N ALA A 168 1.03 22.46 9.32
CA ALA A 168 0.63 23.58 8.47
C ALA A 168 -0.87 23.51 8.22
N GLU A 169 -1.66 24.38 8.84
CA GLU A 169 -3.13 24.46 8.75
C GLU A 169 -3.53 25.91 9.00
N ASP A 170 -4.25 26.51 8.04
CA ASP A 170 -4.67 27.90 8.08
C ASP A 170 -5.88 28.12 9.00
N ASN A 171 -6.80 27.17 9.05
CA ASN A 171 -7.97 27.23 9.91
C ASN A 171 -7.58 26.97 11.38
N GLU A 172 -7.81 27.99 12.21
CA GLU A 172 -7.42 27.96 13.63
C GLU A 172 -8.11 26.84 14.42
N LEU A 173 -9.42 26.63 14.17
CA LEU A 173 -10.17 25.57 14.85
C LEU A 173 -9.70 24.18 14.46
N ASN A 174 -9.47 23.94 13.15
CA ASN A 174 -8.94 22.66 12.68
C ASN A 174 -7.56 22.38 13.27
N ALA A 175 -6.72 23.42 13.29
CA ALA A 175 -5.39 23.33 13.87
C ALA A 175 -5.43 23.01 15.37
N GLU A 176 -6.30 23.67 16.13
CA GLU A 176 -6.43 23.44 17.58
C GLU A 176 -6.88 22.00 17.87
N ILE A 177 -7.88 21.50 17.13
CA ILE A 177 -8.36 20.11 17.25
C ILE A 177 -7.21 19.13 16.92
N ALA A 178 -6.53 19.30 15.78
CA ALA A 178 -5.44 18.42 15.38
C ALA A 178 -4.27 18.47 16.38
N MET A 179 -3.87 19.66 16.82
CA MET A 179 -2.81 19.86 17.81
C MET A 179 -3.12 19.19 19.15
N THR A 180 -4.36 19.27 19.61
CA THR A 180 -4.81 18.63 20.84
C THR A 180 -4.69 17.13 20.73
N VAL A 181 -5.23 16.52 19.68
CA VAL A 181 -5.18 15.07 19.47
C VAL A 181 -3.75 14.56 19.28
N LEU A 182 -2.92 15.30 18.56
CA LEU A 182 -1.50 14.93 18.41
C LEU A 182 -0.78 14.93 19.79
N LYS A 183 -1.00 15.94 20.62
CA LYS A 183 -0.39 16.05 21.95
C LYS A 183 -0.88 14.98 22.92
N GLU A 184 -2.19 14.68 22.93
CA GLU A 184 -2.78 13.61 23.73
C GLU A 184 -2.22 12.23 23.39
N ASN A 185 -1.73 12.04 22.15
CA ASN A 185 -1.05 10.81 21.72
C ASN A 185 0.48 10.89 21.83
N GLY A 186 0.99 11.83 22.63
CA GLY A 186 2.40 11.91 23.02
C GLY A 186 3.33 12.54 21.99
N LEU A 187 2.81 13.18 20.94
CA LEU A 187 3.61 13.92 19.97
C LEU A 187 3.87 15.36 20.45
N LYS A 188 4.93 15.95 19.95
CA LYS A 188 5.24 17.36 20.14
C LYS A 188 4.86 18.09 18.86
N ALA A 189 3.74 18.80 18.87
CA ALA A 189 3.20 19.45 17.68
C ALA A 189 3.34 20.98 17.80
N GLU A 190 3.74 21.62 16.70
CA GLU A 190 3.82 23.07 16.53
C GLU A 190 3.02 23.46 15.27
N ARG A 191 2.38 24.64 15.27
CA ARG A 191 1.53 25.11 14.18
C ARG A 191 2.21 26.16 13.33
N ALA A 192 2.06 26.05 12.03
CA ALA A 192 2.25 27.10 11.04
C ALA A 192 0.89 27.44 10.40
N ALA A 193 0.57 28.72 10.23
CA ALA A 193 -0.72 29.16 9.70
C ALA A 193 -0.81 29.13 8.15
N ASN A 194 0.30 28.88 7.45
CA ASN A 194 0.36 28.74 6.00
C ASN A 194 1.70 28.13 5.58
N GLY A 195 1.86 27.85 4.29
CA GLY A 195 3.08 27.24 3.74
C GLY A 195 4.33 28.12 3.92
N LYS A 196 4.18 29.44 3.87
CA LYS A 196 5.30 30.38 4.08
C LYS A 196 5.83 30.30 5.52
N GLN A 197 4.94 30.38 6.49
CA GLN A 197 5.29 30.25 7.90
C GLN A 197 5.89 28.86 8.20
N CYS A 198 5.35 27.79 7.58
CA CYS A 198 5.91 26.44 7.69
C CYS A 198 7.40 26.42 7.27
N MET A 199 7.70 27.01 6.10
CA MET A 199 9.08 27.15 5.61
C MET A 199 9.98 27.95 6.53
N GLU A 200 9.47 29.06 7.07
CA GLU A 200 10.22 29.92 7.98
C GLU A 200 10.54 29.20 9.31
N MET A 201 9.55 28.50 9.87
CA MET A 201 9.74 27.70 11.08
C MET A 201 10.74 26.55 10.85
N LEU A 202 10.61 25.84 9.74
CA LEU A 202 11.52 24.75 9.37
C LEU A 202 12.97 25.25 9.24
N LYS A 203 13.20 26.42 8.62
CA LYS A 203 14.53 26.98 8.44
C LYS A 203 15.15 27.55 9.73
N LYS A 204 14.35 27.99 10.70
CA LYS A 204 14.83 28.53 11.97
C LYS A 204 15.34 27.45 12.92
N MET A 205 14.87 26.22 12.78
CA MET A 205 15.23 25.11 13.65
C MET A 205 16.41 24.30 13.07
N PRO A 206 17.12 23.52 13.90
CA PRO A 206 18.09 22.53 13.42
C PRO A 206 17.46 21.57 12.40
N GLU A 207 18.28 20.95 11.54
CA GLU A 207 17.81 20.09 10.45
C GLU A 207 17.02 18.87 10.91
N ASP A 208 17.30 18.36 12.10
CA ASP A 208 16.70 17.20 12.75
C ASP A 208 15.64 17.58 13.81
N TYR A 209 15.23 18.84 13.89
CA TYR A 209 14.30 19.28 14.92
C TYR A 209 12.88 18.74 14.72
N TYR A 210 12.36 18.75 13.50
CA TYR A 210 11.07 18.16 13.16
C TYR A 210 11.28 16.79 12.51
N ASP A 211 10.49 15.82 12.95
CA ASP A 211 10.47 14.47 12.37
C ASP A 211 9.55 14.36 11.15
N MET A 212 8.56 15.27 11.02
CA MET A 212 7.55 15.21 9.98
C MET A 212 6.78 16.53 9.85
N ILE A 213 6.21 16.77 8.67
CA ILE A 213 5.25 17.85 8.40
C ILE A 213 3.90 17.26 8.05
N LEU A 214 2.84 17.74 8.69
CA LEU A 214 1.45 17.57 8.25
C LEU A 214 1.08 18.84 7.49
N MET A 215 0.77 18.72 6.21
CA MET A 215 0.64 19.86 5.31
C MET A 215 -0.77 19.93 4.73
N ASP A 216 -1.54 20.95 5.11
CA ASP A 216 -2.74 21.27 4.35
C ASP A 216 -2.37 21.71 2.94
N ILE A 217 -3.17 21.29 1.98
CA ILE A 217 -2.97 21.67 0.57
C ILE A 217 -3.48 23.07 0.34
N GLN A 218 -4.67 23.39 0.84
CA GLN A 218 -5.34 24.67 0.54
C GLN A 218 -5.07 25.67 1.67
N MET A 219 -4.06 26.50 1.47
CA MET A 219 -3.71 27.57 2.42
C MET A 219 -3.46 28.89 1.68
N PRO A 220 -3.72 30.07 2.33
CA PRO A 220 -3.44 31.37 1.77
C PRO A 220 -1.92 31.62 1.68
N GLU A 221 -1.51 32.61 0.89
CA GLU A 221 -0.15 33.08 0.63
C GLU A 221 0.76 32.05 -0.07
N MET A 222 0.82 30.82 0.43
CA MET A 222 1.58 29.71 -0.14
C MET A 222 0.85 28.41 0.18
N ASP A 223 0.39 27.74 -0.87
CA ASP A 223 -0.27 26.44 -0.76
C ASP A 223 0.70 25.30 -0.38
N GLY A 224 0.14 24.14 -0.03
CA GLY A 224 0.94 23.00 0.40
C GLY A 224 1.81 22.40 -0.69
N TYR A 225 1.38 22.48 -1.96
CA TYR A 225 2.18 21.98 -3.09
C TYR A 225 3.42 22.85 -3.33
N GLU A 226 3.24 24.16 -3.30
CA GLU A 226 4.34 25.10 -3.46
C GLU A 226 5.32 25.03 -2.29
N ALA A 227 4.80 24.97 -1.05
CA ALA A 227 5.62 24.81 0.15
C ALA A 227 6.47 23.53 0.05
N THR A 228 5.86 22.41 -0.33
CA THR A 228 6.57 21.13 -0.49
C THR A 228 7.67 21.20 -1.53
N LYS A 229 7.38 21.74 -2.73
CA LYS A 229 8.40 21.91 -3.78
C LYS A 229 9.58 22.76 -3.30
N ARG A 230 9.32 23.83 -2.54
CA ARG A 230 10.37 24.66 -1.97
C ARG A 230 11.16 23.94 -0.88
N ILE A 231 10.53 23.12 -0.05
CA ILE A 231 11.20 22.28 0.95
C ILE A 231 12.12 21.27 0.25
N ARG A 232 11.63 20.59 -0.79
CA ARG A 232 12.43 19.61 -1.55
C ARG A 232 13.63 20.21 -2.28
N ASN A 233 13.63 21.52 -2.51
CA ASN A 233 14.73 22.27 -3.13
C ASN A 233 15.68 22.92 -2.10
N LEU A 234 15.63 22.55 -0.83
CA LEU A 234 16.63 22.94 0.14
C LEU A 234 17.93 22.13 -0.06
N ASP A 235 19.06 22.74 0.24
CA ASP A 235 20.40 22.14 0.05
C ASP A 235 20.88 21.36 1.31
N ASP A 236 19.97 20.97 2.19
CA ASP A 236 20.27 20.29 3.46
C ASP A 236 19.29 19.16 3.76
N ALA A 237 19.47 18.42 4.87
CA ALA A 237 18.67 17.24 5.24
C ALA A 237 17.16 17.54 5.40
N ARG A 238 16.77 18.80 5.58
CA ARG A 238 15.35 19.20 5.61
C ARG A 238 14.62 18.95 4.29
N ALA A 239 15.35 18.85 3.18
CA ALA A 239 14.76 18.47 1.88
C ALA A 239 14.09 17.10 1.91
N ASP A 240 14.57 16.18 2.74
CA ASP A 240 14.08 14.80 2.84
C ASP A 240 13.04 14.60 3.95
N ILE A 241 12.68 15.66 4.70
CA ILE A 241 11.70 15.55 5.79
C ILE A 241 10.39 14.91 5.29
N PRO A 242 9.84 13.93 5.99
CA PRO A 242 8.55 13.36 5.65
C PRO A 242 7.43 14.40 5.64
N ILE A 243 6.65 14.45 4.56
CA ILE A 243 5.50 15.36 4.41
C ILE A 243 4.26 14.53 4.09
N VAL A 244 3.23 14.67 4.92
CA VAL A 244 1.91 14.05 4.71
C VAL A 244 0.92 15.16 4.32
N ALA A 245 0.31 15.02 3.14
CA ALA A 245 -0.74 15.92 2.68
C ALA A 245 -2.03 15.73 3.48
N MET A 246 -2.71 16.81 3.82
CA MET A 246 -4.10 16.82 4.29
C MET A 246 -4.95 17.46 3.20
N THR A 247 -5.82 16.67 2.53
CA THR A 247 -6.56 17.10 1.35
C THR A 247 -8.05 17.18 1.61
N ALA A 248 -8.76 18.16 1.04
CA ALA A 248 -10.21 18.25 1.12
C ALA A 248 -10.91 17.15 0.29
N ASN A 249 -10.24 16.57 -0.70
CA ASN A 249 -10.78 15.56 -1.61
C ASN A 249 -9.95 14.28 -1.56
N ALA A 250 -10.64 13.13 -1.61
CA ALA A 250 -10.02 11.81 -1.68
C ALA A 250 -9.81 11.32 -3.14
N PHE A 251 -9.89 12.23 -4.14
CA PHE A 251 -9.77 11.85 -5.54
C PHE A 251 -8.33 11.47 -5.90
N GLU A 252 -8.18 10.49 -6.79
CA GLU A 252 -6.88 9.99 -7.25
C GLU A 252 -6.00 11.10 -7.88
N GLU A 253 -6.63 12.13 -8.48
CA GLU A 253 -5.92 13.29 -9.05
C GLU A 253 -5.19 14.12 -7.99
N ASP A 254 -5.80 14.36 -6.81
CA ASP A 254 -5.18 15.12 -5.72
C ASP A 254 -4.06 14.31 -5.06
N ARG A 255 -4.24 13.01 -4.95
CA ARG A 255 -3.19 12.08 -4.51
C ARG A 255 -1.99 12.11 -5.44
N GLN A 256 -2.23 12.03 -6.75
CA GLN A 256 -1.16 12.05 -7.75
C GLN A 256 -0.39 13.38 -7.69
N LYS A 257 -1.09 14.52 -7.60
CA LYS A 257 -0.46 15.85 -7.46
C LYS A 257 0.38 15.97 -6.19
N ALA A 258 -0.10 15.43 -5.07
CA ALA A 258 0.65 15.42 -3.81
C ALA A 258 1.98 14.66 -3.97
N LEU A 259 1.94 13.46 -4.55
CA LEU A 259 3.13 12.67 -4.82
C LEU A 259 4.09 13.35 -5.81
N GLU A 260 3.56 13.97 -6.89
CA GLU A 260 4.35 14.71 -7.88
C GLU A 260 5.03 15.96 -7.30
N SER A 261 4.42 16.57 -6.27
CA SER A 261 5.04 17.68 -5.55
C SER A 261 6.16 17.25 -4.60
N GLY A 262 6.31 15.93 -4.35
CA GLY A 262 7.31 15.36 -3.46
C GLY A 262 6.79 15.01 -2.05
N MET A 263 5.49 14.97 -1.82
CA MET A 263 4.91 14.50 -0.55
C MET A 263 5.02 12.97 -0.45
N ASN A 264 5.09 12.45 0.77
CA ASN A 264 5.31 11.03 1.04
C ASN A 264 4.01 10.23 1.16
N ALA A 265 2.93 10.87 1.61
CA ALA A 265 1.60 10.28 1.74
C ALA A 265 0.52 11.37 1.76
N HIS A 266 -0.74 10.94 1.80
CA HIS A 266 -1.88 11.84 1.96
C HIS A 266 -2.93 11.24 2.89
N VAL A 267 -3.72 12.11 3.52
CA VAL A 267 -4.95 11.79 4.27
C VAL A 267 -6.05 12.76 3.86
N SER A 268 -7.27 12.28 3.74
CA SER A 268 -8.43 13.13 3.40
C SER A 268 -8.97 13.84 4.63
N LYS A 269 -9.48 15.05 4.45
CA LYS A 269 -10.30 15.77 5.43
C LYS A 269 -11.78 15.35 5.29
N PRO A 270 -12.54 15.18 6.39
CA PRO A 270 -12.11 15.32 7.77
C PRO A 270 -11.09 14.26 8.16
N VAL A 271 -10.03 14.65 8.86
CA VAL A 271 -8.91 13.77 9.18
C VAL A 271 -9.34 12.68 10.17
N ASP A 272 -9.34 11.43 9.70
CA ASP A 272 -9.39 10.28 10.60
C ASP A 272 -8.04 10.13 11.32
N MET A 273 -8.01 10.44 12.60
CA MET A 273 -6.78 10.43 13.39
C MET A 273 -6.16 9.03 13.51
N ASN A 274 -6.97 7.95 13.52
CA ASN A 274 -6.42 6.59 13.53
C ASN A 274 -5.69 6.29 12.22
N MET A 275 -6.27 6.71 11.10
CA MET A 275 -5.63 6.57 9.79
C MET A 275 -4.36 7.42 9.70
N LEU A 276 -4.40 8.66 10.20
CA LEU A 276 -3.24 9.54 10.23
C LEU A 276 -2.08 8.91 11.03
N PHE A 277 -2.34 8.41 12.24
CA PHE A 277 -1.30 7.76 13.06
C PHE A 277 -0.71 6.52 12.41
N LYS A 278 -1.52 5.71 11.69
CA LYS A 278 -1.01 4.58 10.90
C LYS A 278 -0.06 5.04 9.80
N VAL A 279 -0.44 6.08 9.06
CA VAL A 279 0.39 6.67 7.99
C VAL A 279 1.69 7.23 8.58
N MET A 280 1.61 7.98 9.67
CA MET A 280 2.78 8.53 10.36
C MET A 280 3.74 7.42 10.81
N ALA A 281 3.23 6.37 11.47
CA ALA A 281 4.04 5.25 11.93
C ALA A 281 4.71 4.48 10.79
N GLN A 282 4.05 4.35 9.64
CA GLN A 282 4.63 3.71 8.44
C GLN A 282 5.80 4.51 7.86
N ILE A 283 5.68 5.84 7.85
CA ILE A 283 6.70 6.73 7.30
C ILE A 283 7.90 6.87 8.24
N LEU A 284 7.64 6.97 9.54
CA LEU A 284 8.68 7.19 10.56
C LEU A 284 9.47 5.91 10.93
N LYS A 285 9.05 4.73 10.46
CA LYS A 285 9.79 3.46 10.62
C LYS A 285 11.00 3.32 9.69
N LYS A 286 11.19 4.24 8.77
CA LYS A 286 12.36 4.27 7.90
C LYS A 286 13.48 5.05 8.58
#